data_ff7a4c6c274ef781ff6cd9b65e54775b
#
_entry.id   ff7a4c6c274ef781ff6cd9b65e54775b
#
_cell.length_a   1.000
_cell.length_b   1.000
_cell.length_c   1.000
_cell.angle_alpha   90.00
_cell.angle_beta   90.00
_cell.angle_gamma   90.00
#
_symmetry.space_group_name_H-M   'P 1'
#
loop_
_entity.id
_entity.type
_entity.pdbx_description
1 polymer ?
#
loop_
_entity_poly.entity_id
_entity_poly.type
_entity_poly.pdbx_seq_one_letter_code
_entity_poly.pdbx_strand_id
1 'polypeptide(L)'
;MPYRTGREYFIFLAEQVLRELPAEFSDYLTNIAIHVEDYPTTGDVRSTGASRECLLGYFRGVEYPEKGGFFNIPHPLPDKIVLFQKNIERICASENELIEEIRATLFHEVGHYFGLAEEDLRRFGY
;
A
#
# COMPACT_ATOMS: atom_id res chain seq x y z
N MET A 1 -6.10 -20.98 12.00
CA MET A 1 -5.20 -20.02 12.68
C MET A 1 -4.65 -19.04 11.67
N PRO A 2 -4.58 -17.76 12.02
CA PRO A 2 -3.94 -16.80 11.13
C PRO A 2 -2.48 -17.15 10.90
N TYR A 3 -2.03 -16.90 9.70
CA TYR A 3 -0.63 -17.09 9.35
C TYR A 3 0.18 -15.88 9.83
N ARG A 4 1.28 -16.11 10.48
CA ARG A 4 2.14 -15.05 11.01
C ARG A 4 3.56 -15.20 10.48
N THR A 5 4.20 -14.06 10.25
CA THR A 5 5.58 -14.03 9.83
C THR A 5 6.30 -12.85 10.48
N GLY A 6 7.63 -12.85 10.41
CA GLY A 6 8.41 -11.74 10.92
C GLY A 6 8.26 -10.51 10.06
N ARG A 7 8.54 -9.34 10.66
CA ARG A 7 8.43 -8.06 9.97
C ARG A 7 9.33 -7.98 8.74
N GLU A 8 10.56 -8.42 8.87
CA GLU A 8 11.53 -8.35 7.77
C GLU A 8 11.12 -9.21 6.59
N TYR A 9 10.60 -10.38 6.86
CA TYR A 9 10.13 -11.27 5.80
C TYR A 9 8.88 -10.72 5.14
N PHE A 10 7.99 -10.13 5.92
CA PHE A 10 6.79 -9.49 5.38
C PHE A 10 7.20 -8.36 4.41
N ILE A 11 8.15 -7.52 4.83
CA ILE A 11 8.66 -6.44 3.97
C ILE A 11 9.27 -7.00 2.70
N PHE A 12 10.05 -8.08 2.82
CA PHE A 12 10.65 -8.72 1.66
C PHE A 12 9.59 -9.18 0.67
N LEU A 13 8.53 -9.83 1.15
CA LEU A 13 7.44 -10.27 0.28
C LEU A 13 6.76 -9.09 -0.40
N ALA A 14 6.52 -8.02 0.34
CA ALA A 14 5.89 -6.83 -0.22
C ALA A 14 6.76 -6.19 -1.31
N GLU A 15 8.06 -6.14 -1.10
CA GLU A 15 8.97 -5.60 -2.10
C GLU A 15 9.03 -6.47 -3.36
N GLN A 16 8.99 -7.78 -3.19
CA GLN A 16 8.94 -8.69 -4.33
C GLN A 16 7.68 -8.50 -5.15
N VAL A 17 6.55 -8.36 -4.46
CA VAL A 17 5.26 -8.12 -5.13
C VAL A 17 5.30 -6.79 -5.89
N LEU A 18 5.86 -5.76 -5.29
CA LEU A 18 5.92 -4.46 -5.94
C LEU A 18 6.71 -4.51 -7.26
N ARG A 19 7.72 -5.36 -7.32
CA ARG A 19 8.51 -5.55 -8.55
C ARG A 19 7.74 -6.24 -9.66
N GLU A 20 6.61 -6.84 -9.36
CA GLU A 20 5.77 -7.49 -10.38
C GLU A 20 4.94 -6.49 -11.18
N LEU A 21 4.90 -5.22 -10.76
CA LEU A 21 4.12 -4.22 -11.48
C LEU A 21 4.67 -4.01 -12.88
N PRO A 22 3.77 -3.77 -13.87
CA PRO A 22 4.20 -3.43 -15.21
C PRO A 22 5.12 -2.21 -15.22
N ALA A 23 6.03 -2.17 -16.19
CA ALA A 23 6.99 -1.08 -16.31
C ALA A 23 6.32 0.29 -16.42
N GLU A 24 5.11 0.33 -16.96
CA GLU A 24 4.32 1.55 -17.05
C GLU A 24 4.14 2.23 -15.70
N PHE A 25 4.05 1.44 -14.64
CA PHE A 25 3.87 1.96 -13.29
C PHE A 25 5.18 2.03 -12.52
N SER A 26 6.07 1.06 -12.75
CA SER A 26 7.27 0.94 -11.93
C SER A 26 8.19 2.15 -12.03
N ASP A 27 8.25 2.80 -13.20
CA ASP A 27 9.07 3.98 -13.39
C ASP A 27 8.63 5.15 -12.52
N TYR A 28 7.33 5.21 -12.22
CA TYR A 28 6.78 6.27 -11.37
C TYR A 28 6.86 5.93 -9.89
N LEU A 29 7.21 4.70 -9.56
CA LEU A 29 7.21 4.22 -8.19
C LEU A 29 8.61 4.20 -7.56
N THR A 30 9.62 4.68 -8.25
CA THR A 30 11.00 4.66 -7.76
C THR A 30 11.17 5.41 -6.44
N ASN A 31 10.30 6.40 -6.19
CA ASN A 31 10.37 7.21 -4.97
C ASN A 31 9.35 6.79 -3.91
N ILE A 32 8.67 5.67 -4.12
CA ILE A 32 7.66 5.22 -3.17
C ILE A 32 8.28 4.19 -2.24
N ALA A 33 8.19 4.45 -0.95
CA ALA A 33 8.69 3.53 0.06
C ALA A 33 7.54 2.69 0.59
N ILE A 34 7.83 1.42 0.87
CA ILE A 34 6.89 0.56 1.56
C ILE A 34 7.21 0.61 3.04
N HIS A 35 6.21 0.95 3.84
CA HIS A 35 6.29 0.91 5.29
C HIS A 35 5.35 -0.16 5.81
N VAL A 36 5.77 -0.87 6.83
CA VAL A 36 4.95 -1.91 7.45
C VAL A 36 4.77 -1.57 8.91
N GLU A 37 3.52 -1.52 9.34
CA GLU A 37 3.15 -1.27 10.73
C GLU A 37 2.21 -2.38 11.16
N ASP A 38 2.02 -2.54 12.46
CA ASP A 38 1.13 -3.59 12.94
C ASP A 38 -0.33 -3.25 12.69
N TYR A 39 -0.73 -2.05 13.10
CA TYR A 39 -2.12 -1.59 13.01
C TYR A 39 -2.19 -0.13 12.63
N PRO A 40 -3.31 0.30 12.04
CA PRO A 40 -3.49 1.72 11.75
C PRO A 40 -3.48 2.58 13.00
N THR A 41 -2.99 3.79 12.84
CA THR A 41 -3.08 4.81 13.89
C THR A 41 -4.47 5.45 13.86
N THR A 42 -4.77 6.25 14.88
CA THR A 42 -6.02 7.03 14.89
C THR A 42 -6.09 7.96 13.68
N GLY A 43 -4.95 8.55 13.31
CA GLY A 43 -4.90 9.41 12.13
C GLY A 43 -5.21 8.65 10.85
N ASP A 44 -4.70 7.44 10.72
CA ASP A 44 -4.98 6.59 9.56
C ASP A 44 -6.47 6.28 9.44
N VAL A 45 -7.09 5.93 10.54
CA VAL A 45 -8.52 5.63 10.58
C VAL A 45 -9.33 6.86 10.18
N ARG A 46 -8.96 8.02 10.69
CA ARG A 46 -9.65 9.27 10.34
C ARG A 46 -9.51 9.60 8.86
N SER A 47 -8.30 9.46 8.32
CA SER A 47 -8.03 9.82 6.94
C SER A 47 -8.75 8.94 5.94
N THR A 48 -8.92 7.67 6.26
CA THR A 48 -9.49 6.70 5.33
C THR A 48 -10.96 6.42 5.58
N GLY A 49 -11.45 6.68 6.79
CA GLY A 49 -12.80 6.29 7.16
C GLY A 49 -12.98 4.80 7.41
N ALA A 50 -11.92 4.01 7.27
CA ALA A 50 -11.97 2.58 7.50
C ALA A 50 -11.79 2.28 8.99
N SER A 51 -12.28 1.13 9.44
CA SER A 51 -12.05 0.73 10.82
C SER A 51 -10.61 0.25 10.99
N ARG A 52 -10.15 0.28 12.24
CA ARG A 52 -8.78 -0.11 12.57
C ARG A 52 -8.47 -1.54 12.11
N GLU A 53 -9.43 -2.43 12.21
CA GLU A 53 -9.24 -3.85 11.91
C GLU A 53 -9.38 -4.18 10.42
N CYS A 54 -10.04 -3.32 9.67
CA CYS A 54 -10.33 -3.59 8.26
C CYS A 54 -9.37 -2.92 7.30
N LEU A 55 -8.64 -1.92 7.74
CA LEU A 55 -7.70 -1.21 6.87
C LEU A 55 -6.46 -2.07 6.68
N LEU A 56 -6.20 -2.48 5.44
CA LEU A 56 -5.06 -3.34 5.13
C LEU A 56 -3.84 -2.54 4.70
N GLY A 57 -4.07 -1.37 4.09
CA GLY A 57 -2.99 -0.49 3.67
C GLY A 57 -3.54 0.72 2.93
N TYR A 58 -2.70 1.71 2.72
CA TYR A 58 -3.05 2.86 1.90
C TYR A 58 -1.82 3.74 1.67
N PHE A 59 -1.93 4.67 0.72
CA PHE A 59 -0.89 5.67 0.53
C PHE A 59 -0.95 6.69 1.65
N ARG A 60 0.17 6.87 2.32
CA ARG A 60 0.32 7.91 3.34
C ARG A 60 1.39 8.86 2.87
N GLY A 61 1.04 10.12 2.72
CA GLY A 61 1.99 11.14 2.29
C GLY A 61 1.55 12.49 2.77
N VAL A 62 2.35 13.51 2.46
CA VAL A 62 1.97 14.87 2.74
C VAL A 62 0.98 15.27 1.66
N GLU A 63 -0.20 15.71 2.07
CA GLU A 63 -1.24 16.10 1.13
C GLU A 63 -0.90 17.41 0.45
N TYR A 64 -1.34 17.56 -0.80
CA TYR A 64 -1.43 18.87 -1.39
C TYR A 64 -2.49 19.64 -0.61
N PRO A 65 -2.33 20.89 -0.31
CA PRO A 65 -1.30 21.81 -0.72
C PRO A 65 -0.01 21.78 0.11
N GLU A 66 0.06 20.99 1.18
CA GLU A 66 1.26 20.95 2.00
C GLU A 66 2.49 20.53 1.23
N LYS A 67 2.32 19.64 0.26
CA LYS A 67 3.43 19.17 -0.57
C LYS A 67 3.92 20.19 -1.54
N GLY A 68 3.01 20.94 -2.13
CA GLY A 68 3.38 21.75 -3.26
C GLY A 68 2.72 23.10 -3.31
N GLY A 69 1.95 23.42 -2.29
CA GLY A 69 1.07 24.57 -2.38
C GLY A 69 1.81 25.84 -2.71
N PHE A 70 2.29 26.49 -1.72
CA PHE A 70 2.83 27.84 -1.89
C PHE A 70 4.21 27.87 -2.51
N PHE A 71 4.98 26.82 -2.33
CA PHE A 71 6.40 26.88 -2.62
C PHE A 71 6.79 26.17 -3.87
N ASN A 72 5.83 25.67 -4.63
CA ASN A 72 6.12 25.00 -5.89
C ASN A 72 7.26 24.01 -5.73
N ILE A 73 7.18 23.14 -4.77
CA ILE A 73 8.22 22.15 -4.56
C ILE A 73 8.31 21.33 -5.84
N PRO A 74 9.45 21.38 -6.54
CA PRO A 74 9.57 20.76 -7.87
C PRO A 74 9.37 19.26 -7.83
N HIS A 75 9.69 18.65 -6.69
CA HIS A 75 9.52 17.22 -6.51
C HIS A 75 8.70 17.01 -5.26
N PRO A 76 7.55 16.38 -5.36
CA PRO A 76 6.79 16.03 -4.17
C PRO A 76 7.65 15.14 -3.29
N LEU A 77 7.45 15.27 -1.98
CA LEU A 77 8.09 14.36 -1.05
C LEU A 77 7.68 12.94 -1.40
N PRO A 78 8.57 11.96 -1.20
CA PRO A 78 8.21 10.58 -1.49
C PRO A 78 7.00 10.17 -0.68
N ASP A 79 6.04 9.56 -1.37
CA ASP A 79 4.89 9.00 -0.71
C ASP A 79 5.24 7.62 -0.18
N LYS A 80 4.46 7.17 0.76
CA LYS A 80 4.64 5.86 1.36
C LYS A 80 3.40 5.03 1.15
N ILE A 81 3.59 3.77 0.83
CA ILE A 81 2.52 2.80 0.94
C ILE A 81 2.71 2.13 2.29
N VAL A 82 1.71 2.24 3.13
CA VAL A 82 1.74 1.59 4.45
C VAL A 82 0.90 0.34 4.39
N LEU A 83 1.47 -0.77 4.84
CA LEU A 83 0.75 -2.03 4.96
C LEU A 83 0.62 -2.36 6.44
N PHE A 84 -0.55 -2.81 6.84
CA PHE A 84 -0.83 -3.12 8.24
C PHE A 84 -0.74 -4.63 8.43
N GLN A 85 0.44 -5.07 8.83
CA GLN A 85 0.80 -6.48 8.86
C GLN A 85 -0.18 -7.35 9.63
N LYS A 86 -0.58 -6.92 10.83
CA LYS A 86 -1.47 -7.73 11.65
C LYS A 86 -2.85 -7.88 11.03
N ASN A 87 -3.34 -6.84 10.40
CA ASN A 87 -4.65 -6.90 9.73
C ASN A 87 -4.61 -7.84 8.53
N ILE A 88 -3.52 -7.78 7.76
CA ILE A 88 -3.37 -8.67 6.61
C ILE A 88 -3.21 -10.11 7.06
N GLU A 89 -2.33 -10.35 8.05
CA GLU A 89 -2.09 -11.71 8.55
C GLU A 89 -3.35 -12.35 9.11
N ARG A 90 -4.19 -11.54 9.74
CA ARG A 90 -5.40 -12.04 10.39
C ARG A 90 -6.34 -12.74 9.41
N ILE A 91 -6.37 -12.30 8.16
CA ILE A 91 -7.27 -12.85 7.15
C ILE A 91 -6.61 -13.88 6.26
N CYS A 92 -5.38 -14.28 6.58
CA CYS A 92 -4.62 -15.25 5.79
C CYS A 92 -4.34 -16.49 6.62
N ALA A 93 -4.42 -17.67 5.98
CA ALA A 93 -4.16 -18.94 6.64
C ALA A 93 -2.87 -19.59 6.16
N SER A 94 -2.21 -19.04 5.14
CA SER A 94 -1.00 -19.63 4.56
C SER A 94 -0.13 -18.53 3.97
N GLU A 95 1.11 -18.87 3.65
CA GLU A 95 2.01 -17.93 2.99
C GLU A 95 1.47 -17.52 1.61
N ASN A 96 0.90 -18.46 0.88
CA ASN A 96 0.33 -18.14 -0.43
C ASN A 96 -0.80 -17.12 -0.31
N GLU A 97 -1.66 -17.30 0.68
CA GLU A 97 -2.73 -16.32 0.92
C GLU A 97 -2.16 -14.98 1.33
N LEU A 98 -1.10 -14.98 2.14
CA LEU A 98 -0.43 -13.76 2.55
C LEU A 98 0.10 -12.99 1.35
N ILE A 99 0.79 -13.68 0.45
CA ILE A 99 1.34 -13.07 -0.76
C ILE A 99 0.22 -12.50 -1.63
N GLU A 100 -0.86 -13.26 -1.82
CA GLU A 100 -1.99 -12.81 -2.61
C GLU A 100 -2.65 -11.57 -2.00
N GLU A 101 -2.77 -11.54 -0.68
CA GLU A 101 -3.40 -10.40 -0.02
C GLU A 101 -2.51 -9.16 -0.08
N ILE A 102 -1.20 -9.35 0.09
CA ILE A 102 -0.23 -8.26 -0.10
C ILE A 102 -0.34 -7.71 -1.52
N ARG A 103 -0.39 -8.62 -2.50
CA ARG A 103 -0.50 -8.23 -3.91
C ARG A 103 -1.77 -7.42 -4.17
N ALA A 104 -2.90 -7.93 -3.70
CA ALA A 104 -4.18 -7.26 -3.88
C ALA A 104 -4.16 -5.87 -3.25
N THR A 105 -3.63 -5.76 -2.04
CA THR A 105 -3.58 -4.48 -1.33
C THR A 105 -2.66 -3.50 -2.04
N LEU A 106 -1.45 -3.93 -2.40
CA LEU A 106 -0.49 -3.05 -3.06
C LEU A 106 -0.99 -2.58 -4.42
N PHE A 107 -1.47 -3.51 -5.24
CA PHE A 107 -1.87 -3.15 -6.60
C PHE A 107 -3.12 -2.29 -6.59
N HIS A 108 -4.01 -2.52 -5.65
CA HIS A 108 -5.20 -1.69 -5.51
C HIS A 108 -4.83 -0.25 -5.13
N GLU A 109 -3.94 -0.09 -4.15
CA GLU A 109 -3.50 1.23 -3.73
C GLU A 109 -2.69 1.95 -4.81
N VAL A 110 -1.82 1.24 -5.51
CA VAL A 110 -1.08 1.80 -6.64
C VAL A 110 -2.04 2.25 -7.72
N GLY A 111 -3.06 1.44 -8.02
CA GLY A 111 -4.05 1.81 -9.00
C GLY A 111 -4.77 3.10 -8.64
N HIS A 112 -5.18 3.24 -7.40
CA HIS A 112 -5.82 4.47 -6.94
C HIS A 112 -4.88 5.67 -7.02
N TYR A 113 -3.62 5.47 -6.69
CA TYR A 113 -2.63 6.53 -6.78
C TYR A 113 -2.52 7.08 -8.21
N PHE A 114 -2.65 6.21 -9.22
CA PHE A 114 -2.62 6.62 -10.61
C PHE A 114 -4.00 6.97 -11.17
N GLY A 115 -5.00 7.05 -10.31
CA GLY A 115 -6.34 7.43 -10.73
C GLY A 115 -7.12 6.38 -11.47
N LEU A 116 -6.72 5.11 -11.35
CA LEU A 116 -7.44 4.03 -11.99
C LEU A 116 -8.72 3.70 -11.23
N ALA A 117 -9.79 3.46 -11.98
CA ALA A 117 -11.05 3.02 -11.40
C ALA A 117 -11.00 1.50 -11.15
N GLU A 118 -11.93 1.00 -10.34
CA GLU A 118 -12.02 -0.44 -10.07
C GLU A 118 -12.10 -1.27 -11.35
N GLU A 119 -12.79 -0.77 -12.36
CA GLU A 119 -12.91 -1.46 -13.64
C GLU A 119 -11.57 -1.61 -14.33
N ASP A 120 -10.74 -0.56 -14.26
CA ASP A 120 -9.41 -0.59 -14.85
C ASP A 120 -8.53 -1.60 -14.13
N LEU A 121 -8.61 -1.62 -12.81
CA LEU A 121 -7.84 -2.56 -12.00
C LEU A 121 -8.21 -4.00 -12.35
N ARG A 122 -9.50 -4.28 -12.52
CA ARG A 122 -9.95 -5.61 -12.91
C ARG A 122 -9.44 -5.99 -14.29
N ARG A 123 -9.37 -5.02 -15.22
CA ARG A 123 -8.85 -5.25 -16.56
C ARG A 123 -7.39 -5.68 -16.51
N PHE A 124 -6.61 -5.15 -15.56
CA PHE A 124 -5.21 -5.54 -15.37
C PHE A 124 -5.07 -6.79 -14.50
N GLY A 125 -6.17 -7.35 -14.03
CA GLY A 125 -6.12 -8.54 -13.21
C GLY A 125 -5.93 -8.26 -11.72
N TYR A 126 -6.19 -7.06 -11.30
CA TYR A 126 -6.01 -6.63 -9.91
C TYR A 126 -7.39 -6.25 -9.28
#